data_3a5a25d4697b08c094bfee274312ede7
#
_entry.id   3a5a25d4697b08c094bfee274312ede7
#
_cell.length_a   1.000
_cell.length_b   1.000
_cell.length_c   1.000
_cell.angle_alpha   90.00
_cell.angle_beta   90.00
_cell.angle_gamma   90.00
#
_symmetry.space_group_name_H-M   'P 1'
#
loop_
_entity.id
_entity.type
_entity.pdbx_description
1 polymer ?
#
loop_
_entity_poly.entity_id
_entity_poly.type
_entity_poly.pdbx_seq_one_letter_code
_entity_poly.pdbx_strand_id
1 'polypeptide(L)'
;MRGINKIELLGNLGADPELRYFPDGTPVAKISLAVSEQWKDKKTNEQRERTDWFAVLFTHNLALIVNKMLKKGDTILVWGKIKSRSYPDSKTGLPREVWEVHADEMHIIKTKNRDAQTDEGNPFDDDDYTPPDSAEEIDQSDHQYL
;
A
#
# COMPACT_ATOMS: atom_id res chain seq x y z
N MET A 1 -1.93 11.86 -29.86
CA MET A 1 -0.97 11.23 -28.93
C MET A 1 -1.68 10.77 -27.66
N ARG A 2 -1.43 9.55 -27.24
CA ARG A 2 -1.93 9.04 -25.95
C ARG A 2 -0.96 9.37 -24.83
N GLY A 3 -1.41 10.10 -23.84
CA GLY A 3 -0.63 10.31 -22.62
C GLY A 3 -0.61 9.08 -21.72
N ILE A 4 0.34 9.03 -20.80
CA ILE A 4 0.45 8.03 -19.76
C ILE A 4 0.29 8.72 -18.40
N ASN A 5 -0.57 8.18 -17.55
CA ASN A 5 -0.77 8.63 -16.19
C ASN A 5 -0.86 7.39 -15.31
N LYS A 6 0.22 7.12 -14.57
CA LYS A 6 0.35 5.96 -13.69
C LYS A 6 1.06 6.34 -12.42
N ILE A 7 0.60 5.84 -11.31
CA ILE A 7 1.25 5.94 -10.01
C ILE A 7 1.18 4.59 -9.29
N GLU A 8 2.25 4.26 -8.60
CA GLU A 8 2.34 3.11 -7.71
C GLU A 8 2.80 3.59 -6.34
N LEU A 9 2.04 3.25 -5.31
CA LEU A 9 2.31 3.68 -3.94
C LEU A 9 2.29 2.48 -3.00
N LEU A 10 3.32 2.35 -2.19
CA LEU A 10 3.38 1.45 -1.05
C LEU A 10 3.44 2.27 0.23
N GLY A 11 2.49 2.11 1.11
CA GLY A 11 2.43 2.90 2.33
C GLY A 11 1.44 2.36 3.35
N ASN A 12 1.29 3.13 4.42
CA ASN A 12 0.42 2.79 5.55
C ASN A 12 -0.77 3.74 5.65
N LEU A 13 -1.93 3.20 6.01
CA LEU A 13 -3.10 4.02 6.29
C LEU A 13 -2.88 4.87 7.55
N GLY A 14 -3.11 6.17 7.45
CA GLY A 14 -3.06 7.09 8.57
C GLY A 14 -4.32 7.15 9.42
N ALA A 15 -5.43 6.66 8.87
CA ALA A 15 -6.74 6.58 9.52
C ALA A 15 -7.57 5.46 8.89
N ASP A 16 -8.68 5.10 9.54
CA ASP A 16 -9.65 4.18 8.94
C ASP A 16 -10.23 4.79 7.66
N PRO A 17 -10.58 3.95 6.65
CA PRO A 17 -11.20 4.44 5.43
C PRO A 17 -12.52 5.19 5.71
N GLU A 18 -12.75 6.25 4.96
CA GLU A 18 -13.99 7.01 4.99
C GLU A 18 -14.85 6.65 3.78
N LEU A 19 -15.98 5.97 4.02
CA LEU A 19 -16.91 5.58 2.98
C LEU A 19 -18.00 6.65 2.80
N ARG A 20 -18.19 7.09 1.57
CA ARG A 20 -19.26 7.98 1.14
C ARG A 20 -19.90 7.46 -0.12
N TYR A 21 -21.01 8.10 -0.49
CA TYR A 21 -21.74 7.78 -1.72
C TYR A 21 -21.91 9.04 -2.55
N PHE A 22 -21.69 8.95 -3.85
CA PHE A 22 -22.08 9.98 -4.79
C PHE A 22 -23.62 10.07 -4.87
N PRO A 23 -24.17 11.19 -5.40
CA PRO A 23 -25.64 11.35 -5.57
C PRO A 23 -26.28 10.24 -6.41
N ASP A 24 -25.53 9.62 -7.31
CA ASP A 24 -25.99 8.47 -8.13
C ASP A 24 -25.95 7.13 -7.38
N GLY A 25 -25.50 7.10 -6.12
CA GLY A 25 -25.37 5.90 -5.31
C GLY A 25 -24.02 5.17 -5.42
N THR A 26 -23.08 5.66 -6.21
CA THR A 26 -21.74 5.06 -6.35
C THR A 26 -20.95 5.19 -5.06
N PRO A 27 -20.47 4.08 -4.46
CA PRO A 27 -19.64 4.14 -3.27
C PRO A 27 -18.24 4.68 -3.58
N VAL A 28 -17.71 5.50 -2.67
CA VAL A 28 -16.38 6.08 -2.71
C VAL A 28 -15.73 5.92 -1.35
N ALA A 29 -14.59 5.28 -1.28
CA ALA A 29 -13.77 5.22 -0.08
C ALA A 29 -12.54 6.11 -0.25
N LYS A 30 -12.29 6.96 0.74
CA LYS A 30 -11.11 7.82 0.79
C LYS A 30 -10.19 7.36 1.91
N ILE A 31 -8.91 7.25 1.61
CA ILE A 31 -7.87 7.02 2.60
C ILE A 31 -6.78 8.07 2.51
N SER A 32 -6.08 8.25 3.62
CA SER A 32 -4.83 8.99 3.68
C SER A 32 -3.69 7.98 3.79
N LEU A 33 -2.82 7.93 2.79
CA LEU A 33 -1.73 6.97 2.69
C LEU A 33 -0.40 7.66 2.97
N ALA A 34 0.32 7.19 4.00
CA ALA A 34 1.65 7.65 4.35
C ALA A 34 2.69 6.83 3.59
N VAL A 35 3.44 7.49 2.74
CA VAL A 35 4.56 6.90 2.00
C VAL A 35 5.86 7.47 2.55
N SER A 36 6.66 6.63 3.19
CA SER A 36 7.90 7.04 3.84
C SER A 36 9.11 6.63 3.02
N GLU A 37 10.03 7.56 2.89
CA GLU A 37 11.35 7.35 2.31
C GLU A 37 12.41 7.47 3.39
N GLN A 38 13.39 6.59 3.36
CA GLN A 38 14.53 6.62 4.26
C GLN A 38 15.82 6.67 3.45
N TRP A 39 16.71 7.55 3.83
CA TRP A 39 18.03 7.66 3.21
C TRP A 39 19.08 8.05 4.23
N LYS A 40 20.33 7.82 3.88
CA LYS A 40 21.46 8.24 4.67
C LYS A 40 22.03 9.55 4.11
N ASP A 41 22.12 10.56 4.94
CA ASP A 41 22.73 11.84 4.56
C ASP A 41 24.23 11.62 4.31
N LYS A 42 24.67 11.96 3.11
CA LYS A 42 26.08 11.79 2.69
C LYS A 42 27.05 12.72 3.44
N LYS A 43 26.57 13.84 3.94
CA LYS A 43 27.40 14.84 4.65
C LYS A 43 27.54 14.53 6.14
N THR A 44 26.44 14.17 6.80
CA THR A 44 26.41 13.95 8.26
C THR A 44 26.42 12.48 8.65
N ASN A 45 26.24 11.58 7.68
CA ASN A 45 26.11 10.14 7.88
C ASN A 45 24.92 9.73 8.75
N GLU A 46 23.97 10.64 8.96
CA GLU A 46 22.75 10.43 9.72
C GLU A 46 21.65 9.78 8.88
N GLN A 47 20.86 8.95 9.53
CA GLN A 47 19.64 8.39 8.95
C GLN A 47 18.57 9.48 8.88
N ARG A 48 18.05 9.73 7.68
CA ARG A 48 16.96 10.68 7.42
C ARG A 48 15.71 9.96 6.99
N GLU A 49 14.56 10.51 7.35
CA GLU A 49 13.25 10.01 6.95
C GLU A 49 12.36 11.17 6.52
N ARG A 50 11.58 10.93 5.47
CA ARG A 50 10.54 11.83 5.00
C ARG A 50 9.28 11.02 4.72
N THR A 51 8.14 11.54 5.16
CA THR A 51 6.82 10.96 4.89
C THR A 51 6.00 11.91 4.06
N ASP A 52 5.53 11.46 2.91
CA ASP A 52 4.56 12.17 2.09
C ASP A 52 3.18 11.52 2.23
N TRP A 53 2.15 12.36 2.28
CA TRP A 53 0.77 11.93 2.46
C TRP A 53 -0.01 12.07 1.17
N PHE A 54 -0.66 10.96 0.77
CA PHE A 54 -1.47 10.92 -0.44
C PHE A 54 -2.92 10.66 -0.11
N ALA A 55 -3.81 11.46 -0.68
CA ALA A 55 -5.24 11.16 -0.71
C ALA A 55 -5.52 10.15 -1.81
N VAL A 56 -6.02 8.99 -1.45
CA VAL A 56 -6.33 7.90 -2.39
C VAL A 56 -7.82 7.63 -2.36
N LEU A 57 -8.43 7.64 -3.53
CA LEU A 57 -9.86 7.36 -3.74
C LEU A 57 -10.04 6.00 -4.40
N PHE A 58 -10.96 5.23 -3.83
CA PHE A 58 -11.45 3.97 -4.38
C PHE A 58 -12.92 4.13 -4.72
N THR A 59 -13.36 3.58 -5.82
CA THR A 59 -14.77 3.69 -6.26
C THR A 59 -15.38 2.31 -6.52
N HIS A 60 -16.70 2.24 -6.57
CA HIS A 60 -17.45 1.03 -6.86
C HIS A 60 -17.13 -0.12 -5.88
N ASN A 61 -16.99 -1.32 -6.39
CA ASN A 61 -16.73 -2.51 -5.59
C ASN A 61 -15.46 -2.41 -4.75
N LEU A 62 -14.42 -1.79 -5.29
CA LEU A 62 -13.15 -1.62 -4.59
C LEU A 62 -13.30 -0.73 -3.35
N ALA A 63 -14.18 0.28 -3.41
CA ALA A 63 -14.51 1.12 -2.26
C ALA A 63 -15.14 0.32 -1.11
N LEU A 64 -16.03 -0.60 -1.42
CA LEU A 64 -16.68 -1.47 -0.43
C LEU A 64 -15.68 -2.44 0.20
N ILE A 65 -14.80 -3.01 -0.61
CA ILE A 65 -13.73 -3.91 -0.15
C ILE A 65 -12.78 -3.18 0.80
N VAL A 66 -12.33 -2.01 0.41
CA VAL A 66 -11.42 -1.16 1.20
C VAL A 66 -12.07 -0.79 2.54
N ASN A 67 -13.30 -0.35 2.53
CA ASN A 67 -14.02 0.00 3.75
C ASN A 67 -14.19 -1.18 4.71
N LYS A 68 -14.41 -2.38 4.18
CA LYS A 68 -14.59 -3.60 4.96
C LYS A 68 -13.28 -4.14 5.52
N MET A 69 -12.22 -4.11 4.74
CA MET A 69 -10.99 -4.88 5.01
C MET A 69 -9.86 -4.05 5.60
N LEU A 70 -9.80 -2.75 5.33
CA LEU A 70 -8.69 -1.89 5.76
C LEU A 70 -8.99 -1.17 7.07
N LYS A 71 -7.93 -0.98 7.85
CA LYS A 71 -7.90 -0.22 9.10
C LYS A 71 -6.67 0.65 9.17
N LYS A 72 -6.71 1.66 10.05
CA LYS A 72 -5.54 2.49 10.36
C LYS A 72 -4.32 1.63 10.66
N GLY A 73 -3.20 1.96 10.01
CA GLY A 73 -1.92 1.29 10.19
C GLY A 73 -1.66 0.10 9.27
N ASP A 74 -2.66 -0.34 8.51
CA ASP A 74 -2.46 -1.38 7.49
C ASP A 74 -1.52 -0.90 6.39
N THR A 75 -0.71 -1.79 5.86
CA THR A 75 0.19 -1.54 4.74
C THR A 75 -0.43 -2.06 3.45
N ILE A 76 -0.52 -1.20 2.46
CA ILE A 76 -1.09 -1.54 1.15
C ILE A 76 -0.21 -1.08 0.01
N LEU A 77 -0.35 -1.75 -1.11
CA LEU A 77 0.20 -1.37 -2.41
C LEU A 77 -0.96 -0.96 -3.32
N VAL A 78 -0.87 0.22 -3.91
CA VAL A 78 -1.91 0.81 -4.74
C VAL A 78 -1.35 1.17 -6.10
N TRP A 79 -2.09 0.81 -7.16
CA TRP A 79 -1.86 1.30 -8.52
C TRP A 79 -3.04 2.15 -8.95
N GLY A 80 -2.75 3.24 -9.62
CA GLY A 80 -3.79 4.13 -10.12
C GLY A 80 -3.27 5.28 -10.95
N LYS A 81 -4.04 6.35 -10.94
CA LYS A 81 -3.78 7.58 -11.69
C LYS A 81 -3.85 8.77 -10.75
N ILE A 82 -3.05 9.79 -11.05
CA ILE A 82 -3.19 11.09 -10.39
C ILE A 82 -4.18 11.92 -11.18
N LYS A 83 -5.18 12.46 -10.49
CA LYS A 83 -6.17 13.35 -11.08
C LYS A 83 -6.32 14.60 -10.23
N SER A 84 -6.51 15.74 -10.90
CA SER A 84 -6.89 16.98 -10.25
C SER A 84 -8.40 17.19 -10.32
N ARG A 85 -8.92 17.83 -9.31
CA ARG A 85 -10.27 18.40 -9.33
C ARG A 85 -10.26 19.77 -8.72
N SER A 86 -11.16 20.62 -9.19
CA SER A 86 -11.37 21.96 -8.68
C SER A 86 -12.60 21.98 -7.78
N TYR A 87 -12.50 22.69 -6.66
CA TYR A 87 -13.63 22.96 -5.77
C TYR A 87 -13.57 24.40 -5.25
N PRO A 88 -14.73 25.04 -4.94
CA PRO A 88 -14.71 26.38 -4.36
C PRO A 88 -14.21 26.36 -2.92
N ASP A 89 -13.29 27.26 -2.60
CA ASP A 89 -12.84 27.47 -1.21
C ASP A 89 -14.00 28.01 -0.37
N SER A 90 -14.25 27.37 0.76
CA SER A 90 -15.32 27.77 1.69
C SER A 90 -15.15 29.17 2.30
N LYS A 91 -13.94 29.70 2.34
CA LYS A 91 -13.62 31.02 2.92
C LYS A 91 -13.61 32.15 1.90
N THR A 92 -13.09 31.89 0.70
CA THR A 92 -12.88 32.92 -0.32
C THR A 92 -13.78 32.77 -1.53
N GLY A 93 -14.43 31.62 -1.72
CA GLY A 93 -15.21 31.30 -2.91
C GLY A 93 -14.38 31.11 -4.19
N LEU A 94 -13.05 31.27 -4.11
CA LEU A 94 -12.16 31.08 -5.22
C LEU A 94 -11.93 29.59 -5.50
N PRO A 95 -11.74 29.18 -6.78
CA PRO A 95 -11.47 27.78 -7.08
C PRO A 95 -10.12 27.34 -6.53
N ARG A 96 -10.12 26.19 -5.86
CA ARG A 96 -8.91 25.48 -5.43
C ARG A 96 -8.77 24.18 -6.20
N GLU A 97 -7.55 23.85 -6.54
CA GLU A 97 -7.19 22.60 -7.19
C GLU A 97 -6.61 21.62 -6.18
N VAL A 98 -7.12 20.39 -6.19
CA VAL A 98 -6.65 19.28 -5.38
C VAL A 98 -6.23 18.13 -6.27
N TRP A 99 -5.08 17.54 -5.96
CA TRP A 99 -4.56 16.35 -6.64
C TRP A 99 -4.83 15.12 -5.78
N GLU A 100 -5.44 14.13 -6.39
CA GLU A 100 -5.83 12.88 -5.73
C GLU A 100 -5.38 11.68 -6.55
N VAL A 101 -5.09 10.58 -5.87
CA VAL A 101 -4.83 9.29 -6.51
C VAL A 101 -6.16 8.55 -6.67
N HIS A 102 -6.52 8.22 -7.89
CA HIS A 102 -7.66 7.37 -8.20
C HIS A 102 -7.16 5.94 -8.40
N ALA A 103 -7.44 5.07 -7.45
CA ALA A 103 -6.94 3.70 -7.46
C ALA A 103 -7.68 2.82 -8.47
N ASP A 104 -6.91 2.08 -9.24
CA ASP A 104 -7.40 1.03 -10.14
C ASP A 104 -7.29 -0.35 -9.48
N GLU A 105 -6.22 -0.59 -8.72
CA GLU A 105 -5.94 -1.83 -8.00
C GLU A 105 -5.34 -1.58 -6.62
N MET A 106 -5.57 -2.50 -5.71
CA MET A 106 -5.01 -2.47 -4.36
C MET A 106 -4.67 -3.87 -3.88
N HIS A 107 -3.52 -4.01 -3.23
CA HIS A 107 -3.12 -5.24 -2.55
C HIS A 107 -2.79 -4.96 -1.08
N ILE A 108 -3.30 -5.80 -0.20
CA ILE A 108 -2.99 -5.74 1.22
C ILE A 108 -1.67 -6.47 1.45
N ILE A 109 -0.66 -5.74 1.94
CA ILE A 109 0.67 -6.28 2.21
C ILE A 109 0.78 -6.77 3.64
N LYS A 110 0.27 -5.96 4.59
CA LYS A 110 0.30 -6.28 6.01
C LYS A 110 -0.89 -5.64 6.73
N THR A 111 -1.52 -6.40 7.61
CA THR A 111 -2.57 -5.90 8.50
C THR A 111 -2.00 -5.66 9.89
N LYS A 112 -2.28 -4.49 10.45
CA LYS A 112 -1.87 -4.17 11.81
C LYS A 112 -2.88 -4.73 12.82
N ASN A 113 -2.40 -5.41 13.86
CA ASN A 113 -3.19 -5.89 15.02
C ASN A 113 -4.29 -6.93 14.75
N ARG A 114 -4.30 -7.60 13.59
CA ARG A 114 -5.23 -8.69 13.31
C ARG A 114 -4.59 -10.06 13.39
N ASP A 115 -3.27 -10.13 13.42
CA ASP A 115 -2.50 -11.37 13.46
C ASP A 115 -2.54 -12.04 14.86
N ALA A 116 -3.06 -11.33 15.88
CA ALA A 116 -3.21 -11.86 17.24
C ALA A 116 -4.50 -12.67 17.49
N GLN A 117 -5.42 -12.74 16.51
CA GLN A 117 -6.71 -13.42 16.66
C GLN A 117 -6.95 -14.58 15.70
N THR A 118 -6.01 -14.87 14.82
CA THR A 118 -6.07 -16.05 13.93
C THR A 118 -4.95 -17.02 14.24
N ASP A 119 -4.80 -17.36 15.52
CA ASP A 119 -4.02 -18.52 15.93
C ASP A 119 -4.90 -19.78 15.96
N GLU A 120 -5.87 -19.87 15.05
CA GLU A 120 -6.53 -21.11 14.71
C GLU A 120 -5.94 -21.64 13.41
N GLY A 121 -4.78 -22.34 13.58
CA GLY A 121 -4.37 -23.40 12.70
C GLY A 121 -4.31 -23.03 11.22
N ASN A 122 -3.28 -22.30 10.81
CA ASN A 122 -2.79 -22.47 9.45
C ASN A 122 -2.25 -23.92 9.36
N PRO A 123 -2.91 -24.83 8.60
CA PRO A 123 -2.43 -26.19 8.49
C PRO A 123 -1.09 -26.32 7.73
N PHE A 124 -0.45 -25.19 7.43
CA PHE A 124 0.84 -25.09 6.77
C PHE A 124 1.93 -24.42 7.63
N ASP A 125 1.64 -24.11 8.90
CA ASP A 125 2.68 -23.84 9.88
C ASP A 125 3.30 -25.19 10.35
N ASP A 126 3.89 -25.88 9.40
CA ASP A 126 4.86 -26.90 9.72
C ASP A 126 6.15 -26.18 10.20
N ASP A 127 6.15 -25.78 11.46
CA ASP A 127 7.38 -25.46 12.21
C ASP A 127 8.28 -26.71 12.37
N ASP A 128 8.00 -27.75 11.62
CA ASP A 128 8.77 -29.00 11.60
C ASP A 128 9.52 -29.21 10.27
N TYR A 129 9.86 -28.10 9.57
CA TYR A 129 10.89 -28.17 8.57
C TYR A 129 12.25 -28.16 9.25
N THR A 130 12.66 -29.32 9.76
CA THR A 130 14.06 -29.64 9.89
C THR A 130 14.61 -29.89 8.47
N PRO A 131 15.48 -29.03 7.96
CA PRO A 131 16.15 -29.35 6.70
C PRO A 131 16.84 -30.68 6.91
N PRO A 132 16.80 -31.59 5.93
CA PRO A 132 17.52 -32.84 6.03
C PRO A 132 18.97 -32.50 6.30
N ASP A 133 19.49 -33.09 7.37
CA ASP A 133 20.89 -32.98 7.82
C ASP A 133 21.83 -33.73 6.86
N SER A 134 21.56 -33.64 5.60
CA SER A 134 22.37 -34.12 4.49
C SER A 134 22.66 -32.98 3.53
N ALA A 135 23.36 -31.98 4.01
CA ALA A 135 24.39 -31.45 3.18
C ALA A 135 25.42 -32.55 3.05
N GLU A 136 25.10 -33.62 2.32
CA GLU A 136 26.11 -34.43 1.72
C GLU A 136 26.96 -33.46 0.92
N GLU A 137 28.22 -33.39 1.32
CA GLU A 137 29.25 -32.68 0.61
C GLU A 137 29.06 -32.98 -0.87
N ILE A 138 28.63 -31.97 -1.62
CA ILE A 138 28.72 -32.01 -3.06
C ILE A 138 30.19 -32.09 -3.31
N ASP A 139 30.65 -33.31 -3.61
CA ASP A 139 31.99 -33.60 -4.03
C ASP A 139 32.38 -32.60 -5.12
N GLN A 140 33.32 -31.73 -4.82
CA GLN A 140 33.83 -30.70 -5.73
C GLN A 140 34.64 -31.29 -6.90
N SER A 141 34.52 -32.58 -7.12
CA SER A 141 35.28 -33.28 -8.20
C SER A 141 34.64 -33.18 -9.58
N ASP A 142 33.39 -32.64 -9.70
CA ASP A 142 32.68 -32.55 -10.97
C ASP A 142 32.76 -31.19 -11.69
N HIS A 143 33.71 -30.34 -11.30
CA HIS A 143 34.00 -29.11 -12.03
C HIS A 143 35.10 -29.25 -13.09
N GLN A 144 35.16 -30.38 -13.78
CA GLN A 144 36.04 -30.56 -14.94
C GLN A 144 35.25 -30.75 -16.24
N TYR A 145 34.29 -29.82 -16.52
CA TYR A 145 33.80 -29.67 -17.88
C TYR A 145 34.03 -28.21 -18.30
N LEU A 146 35.18 -27.99 -18.84
CA LEU A 146 35.43 -26.94 -19.78
C LEU A 146 34.90 -27.35 -21.15
#